data_0de4709d12a1873931d9784ee6a646e3
#
_entry.id   0de4709d12a1873931d9784ee6a646e3
#
_cell.length_a   1.000
_cell.length_b   1.000
_cell.length_c   1.000
_cell.angle_alpha   90.00
_cell.angle_beta   90.00
_cell.angle_gamma   90.00
#
_symmetry.space_group_name_H-M   'P 1'
#
loop_
_entity.id
_entity.type
_entity.pdbx_description
1 polymer ?
#
loop_
_entity_poly.entity_id
_entity_poly.type
_entity_poly.pdbx_seq_one_letter_code
_entity_poly.pdbx_strand_id
1 'polypeptide(L)'
;MRISLTLLFSILLFAFQSRKEKDQQIDGWELVWSDEFNGQQIDLSSWTFDIGTGAPSFKEYGISSPYFTPKDFPSDNFSVRWEGQIKIDQSSTYTFYTISDDGVRLFINGQNIINNWQAQPATENKGAITLEGNNTYPIVIEYFEDSGGEAMILGWESENFNKKLITSENLVTNDGKPGLKGTYYRNKALKYSKKKKPVIRIDKELNWVTGGGWGNNEAQYYTDNPKNVRVQNGRLIIEALKEDFYGSKYTSSRIKTKKSWKYGRFEIRAKLPKGIGTWAAFWGLPTEWKYGNWPNSGEIDVLEHVGFEEGHIVSSVHNIAHHGDLSRSDQTKYVIAKNVVNSFNDYVLEWDEKEIKTFINDKLIFSYPKNNQPWERWPFDEKFHFILNIAIGGNWGGMKGIDDTAFPTKMEIEHFKVYKKKT
;
A
#
# COMPACT_ATOMS: atom_id res chain seq x y z
N MET A 1 -32.86 46.74 -27.25
CA MET A 1 -33.35 45.40 -26.87
C MET A 1 -32.42 44.81 -25.80
N ARG A 2 -32.78 44.99 -24.52
CA ARG A 2 -32.01 44.46 -23.38
C ARG A 2 -32.65 43.13 -22.99
N ILE A 3 -32.09 42.01 -23.42
CA ILE A 3 -32.52 40.68 -22.97
C ILE A 3 -31.69 40.37 -21.72
N SER A 4 -32.43 40.11 -20.65
CA SER A 4 -32.01 40.03 -19.27
C SER A 4 -31.02 38.89 -19.02
N LEU A 5 -29.83 39.27 -18.46
CA LEU A 5 -28.80 38.35 -17.96
C LEU A 5 -29.25 37.56 -16.72
N THR A 6 -30.45 37.82 -16.20
CA THR A 6 -31.01 37.26 -14.98
C THR A 6 -31.58 35.84 -15.15
N LEU A 7 -31.89 35.41 -16.38
CA LEU A 7 -32.49 34.08 -16.62
C LEU A 7 -31.45 32.95 -16.69
N LEU A 8 -30.19 33.26 -17.02
CA LEU A 8 -29.13 32.22 -17.08
C LEU A 8 -28.61 31.82 -15.71
N PHE A 9 -28.63 32.75 -14.72
CA PHE A 9 -28.18 32.45 -13.35
C PHE A 9 -29.18 31.59 -12.56
N SER A 10 -30.48 31.72 -12.85
CA SER A 10 -31.51 30.92 -12.18
C SER A 10 -31.55 29.47 -12.66
N ILE A 11 -31.20 29.20 -13.94
CA ILE A 11 -31.16 27.84 -14.48
C ILE A 11 -29.94 27.06 -13.95
N LEU A 12 -28.78 27.70 -13.73
CA LEU A 12 -27.63 27.08 -13.11
C LEU A 12 -27.85 26.77 -11.62
N LEU A 13 -28.54 27.62 -10.87
CA LEU A 13 -28.89 27.35 -9.46
C LEU A 13 -29.92 26.22 -9.33
N PHE A 14 -30.87 26.09 -10.25
CA PHE A 14 -31.85 24.99 -10.27
C PHE A 14 -31.22 23.64 -10.62
N ALA A 15 -30.19 23.62 -11.47
CA ALA A 15 -29.44 22.39 -11.80
C ALA A 15 -28.60 21.89 -10.62
N PHE A 16 -28.12 22.80 -9.76
CA PHE A 16 -27.42 22.43 -8.52
C PHE A 16 -28.36 22.01 -7.37
N GLN A 17 -29.60 22.48 -7.36
CA GLN A 17 -30.59 22.14 -6.33
C GLN A 17 -31.32 20.82 -6.60
N SER A 18 -31.33 20.30 -7.84
CA SER A 18 -32.02 19.06 -8.16
C SER A 18 -31.23 17.78 -7.86
N ARG A 19 -29.99 17.89 -7.38
CA ARG A 19 -29.13 16.74 -6.99
C ARG A 19 -29.13 16.43 -5.51
N LYS A 20 -30.02 16.97 -4.73
CA LYS A 20 -30.46 16.32 -3.49
C LYS A 20 -31.38 15.16 -3.86
N GLU A 21 -30.81 14.13 -4.49
CA GLU A 21 -31.45 12.84 -4.45
C GLU A 21 -31.69 12.48 -3.00
N LYS A 22 -32.95 12.18 -2.71
CA LYS A 22 -33.39 11.63 -1.43
C LYS A 22 -32.36 10.60 -1.01
N ASP A 23 -31.71 10.77 0.15
CA ASP A 23 -31.06 9.67 0.84
C ASP A 23 -32.05 8.53 0.81
N GLN A 24 -31.85 7.57 -0.06
CA GLN A 24 -32.70 6.40 -0.16
C GLN A 24 -32.50 5.71 1.17
N GLN A 25 -33.50 5.82 2.03
CA GLN A 25 -33.48 5.15 3.33
C GLN A 25 -33.45 3.65 3.02
N ILE A 26 -32.26 3.06 3.07
CA ILE A 26 -32.10 1.61 2.86
C ILE A 26 -32.74 0.94 4.07
N ASP A 27 -33.74 0.10 3.82
CA ASP A 27 -34.49 -0.56 4.89
C ASP A 27 -33.54 -1.41 5.77
N GLY A 28 -33.65 -1.22 7.08
CA GLY A 28 -32.80 -1.89 8.05
C GLY A 28 -31.39 -1.28 8.23
N TRP A 29 -31.04 -0.19 7.50
CA TRP A 29 -29.74 0.45 7.58
C TRP A 29 -29.81 1.93 7.95
N GLU A 30 -28.81 2.43 8.67
CA GLU A 30 -28.63 3.83 9.07
C GLU A 30 -27.30 4.34 8.53
N LEU A 31 -27.31 5.45 7.79
CA LEU A 31 -26.10 6.11 7.29
C LEU A 31 -25.31 6.67 8.49
N VAL A 32 -24.05 6.25 8.64
CA VAL A 32 -23.17 6.67 9.75
C VAL A 32 -21.93 7.43 9.30
N TRP A 33 -21.65 7.39 8.01
CA TRP A 33 -20.57 8.17 7.39
C TRP A 33 -20.74 8.18 5.87
N SER A 34 -20.41 9.30 5.25
CA SER A 34 -20.31 9.38 3.78
C SER A 34 -19.30 10.43 3.34
N ASP A 35 -18.75 10.25 2.14
CA ASP A 35 -18.14 11.30 1.35
C ASP A 35 -18.78 11.27 -0.04
N GLU A 36 -19.45 12.37 -0.38
CA GLU A 36 -20.12 12.60 -1.67
C GLU A 36 -19.20 13.34 -2.64
N PHE A 37 -17.94 13.56 -2.27
CA PHE A 37 -16.92 14.27 -3.04
C PHE A 37 -17.39 15.61 -3.62
N ASN A 38 -18.24 16.31 -2.86
CA ASN A 38 -18.83 17.60 -3.26
C ASN A 38 -17.90 18.80 -3.03
N GLY A 39 -16.77 18.58 -2.36
CA GLY A 39 -15.74 19.57 -2.09
C GLY A 39 -14.96 19.99 -3.35
N GLN A 40 -14.04 20.92 -3.19
CA GLN A 40 -13.06 21.29 -4.22
C GLN A 40 -11.77 20.47 -4.11
N GLN A 41 -11.56 19.82 -2.97
CA GLN A 41 -10.37 19.03 -2.64
C GLN A 41 -10.80 17.78 -1.87
N ILE A 42 -9.88 16.81 -1.83
CA ILE A 42 -10.03 15.61 -1.00
C ILE A 42 -9.99 16.01 0.48
N ASP A 43 -10.94 15.53 1.25
CA ASP A 43 -10.96 15.76 2.70
C ASP A 43 -9.89 14.92 3.40
N LEU A 44 -8.74 15.55 3.68
CA LEU A 44 -7.64 14.90 4.38
C LEU A 44 -7.92 14.58 5.85
N SER A 45 -9.06 14.99 6.42
CA SER A 45 -9.51 14.49 7.73
C SER A 45 -10.08 13.07 7.64
N SER A 46 -10.65 12.72 6.50
CA SER A 46 -11.29 11.43 6.20
C SER A 46 -10.37 10.46 5.45
N TRP A 47 -9.46 10.97 4.63
CA TRP A 47 -8.63 10.19 3.72
C TRP A 47 -7.13 10.36 3.97
N THR A 48 -6.37 9.34 3.60
CA THR A 48 -4.91 9.36 3.54
C THR A 48 -4.44 8.56 2.33
N PHE A 49 -3.16 8.68 1.99
CA PHE A 49 -2.58 8.06 0.79
C PHE A 49 -1.49 7.07 1.18
N ASP A 50 -1.40 6.00 0.43
CA ASP A 50 -0.22 5.16 0.38
C ASP A 50 0.64 5.65 -0.80
N ILE A 51 1.82 6.16 -0.50
CA ILE A 51 2.72 6.78 -1.50
C ILE A 51 3.85 5.81 -1.84
N GLY A 52 4.30 5.85 -3.09
CA GLY A 52 5.43 5.04 -3.55
C GLY A 52 5.03 3.79 -4.29
N THR A 53 5.94 2.86 -4.37
CA THR A 53 5.75 1.55 -5.02
C THR A 53 5.30 0.48 -4.04
N GLY A 54 5.09 0.85 -2.76
CA GLY A 54 4.83 -0.10 -1.67
C GLY A 54 6.08 -0.75 -1.15
N ALA A 55 7.04 -0.89 -2.02
CA ALA A 55 8.43 -0.90 -1.63
C ALA A 55 8.92 0.55 -1.71
N PRO A 56 9.83 0.96 -0.84
CA PRO A 56 10.47 2.25 -0.99
C PRO A 56 11.03 2.35 -2.40
N SER A 57 10.79 3.47 -3.07
CA SER A 57 11.18 3.63 -4.47
C SER A 57 12.70 3.61 -4.56
N PHE A 58 13.23 2.55 -5.17
CA PHE A 58 14.65 2.28 -5.26
C PHE A 58 15.40 3.19 -6.20
N LYS A 59 14.70 3.76 -7.17
CA LYS A 59 15.33 4.65 -8.15
C LYS A 59 15.50 6.06 -7.63
N GLU A 60 14.69 6.49 -6.67
CA GLU A 60 14.93 7.73 -5.94
C GLU A 60 16.29 7.71 -5.23
N TYR A 61 16.74 6.52 -4.85
CA TYR A 61 17.98 6.30 -4.13
C TYR A 61 19.08 5.59 -4.95
N GLY A 62 18.86 5.34 -6.25
CA GLY A 62 19.88 4.76 -7.12
C GLY A 62 20.30 3.35 -6.72
N ILE A 63 19.42 2.35 -6.86
CA ILE A 63 19.74 0.97 -6.48
C ILE A 63 20.94 0.46 -7.25
N SER A 64 21.89 -0.07 -6.50
CA SER A 64 23.16 -0.54 -7.06
C SER A 64 23.32 -2.05 -7.13
N SER A 65 22.45 -2.85 -6.52
CA SER A 65 22.62 -4.32 -6.54
C SER A 65 21.29 -5.07 -6.65
N PRO A 66 21.20 -6.04 -7.59
CA PRO A 66 20.06 -6.94 -7.69
C PRO A 66 20.09 -8.08 -6.67
N TYR A 67 21.12 -8.18 -5.81
CA TYR A 67 21.31 -9.30 -4.90
C TYR A 67 21.48 -8.81 -3.46
N PHE A 68 20.42 -8.94 -2.68
CA PHE A 68 20.44 -8.67 -1.25
C PHE A 68 21.37 -9.65 -0.52
N THR A 69 21.16 -10.94 -0.74
CA THR A 69 21.87 -11.99 -0.06
C THR A 69 23.11 -12.46 -0.85
N PRO A 70 24.13 -13.04 -0.17
CA PRO A 70 25.22 -13.72 -0.86
C PRO A 70 24.71 -14.86 -1.74
N LYS A 71 25.47 -15.20 -2.79
CA LYS A 71 25.16 -16.34 -3.66
C LYS A 71 24.94 -17.61 -2.82
N ASP A 72 23.92 -18.39 -3.16
CA ASP A 72 23.53 -19.62 -2.47
C ASP A 72 23.10 -19.42 -0.99
N PHE A 73 22.66 -18.21 -0.65
CA PHE A 73 22.10 -17.89 0.66
C PHE A 73 20.57 -18.02 0.63
N PRO A 74 19.89 -18.41 1.74
CA PRO A 74 18.44 -18.48 1.75
C PRO A 74 17.81 -17.10 1.53
N SER A 75 16.65 -17.07 0.84
CA SER A 75 15.81 -15.86 0.69
C SER A 75 15.03 -15.55 1.97
N ASP A 76 14.71 -16.57 2.76
CA ASP A 76 13.87 -16.44 3.95
C ASP A 76 14.58 -17.00 5.20
N ASN A 77 14.07 -16.65 6.37
CA ASN A 77 14.54 -17.15 7.66
C ASN A 77 16.03 -16.91 7.92
N PHE A 78 16.50 -15.69 7.66
CA PHE A 78 17.87 -15.29 7.91
C PHE A 78 17.96 -13.99 8.72
N SER A 79 19.18 -13.61 9.09
CA SER A 79 19.43 -12.31 9.72
C SER A 79 20.81 -11.81 9.35
N VAL A 80 20.99 -10.50 9.44
CA VAL A 80 22.26 -9.85 9.13
C VAL A 80 22.62 -8.87 10.26
N ARG A 81 23.90 -8.82 10.59
CA ARG A 81 24.47 -7.77 11.42
C ARG A 81 25.56 -7.05 10.63
N TRP A 82 25.34 -5.74 10.40
CA TRP A 82 26.31 -4.84 9.83
C TRP A 82 27.03 -4.05 10.91
N GLU A 83 28.32 -3.93 10.80
CA GLU A 83 29.16 -3.25 11.77
C GLU A 83 30.22 -2.39 11.07
N GLY A 84 30.50 -1.23 11.62
CA GLY A 84 31.52 -0.30 11.13
C GLY A 84 31.46 1.05 11.81
N GLN A 85 31.86 2.07 11.07
CA GLN A 85 31.88 3.46 11.52
C GLN A 85 31.10 4.33 10.52
N ILE A 86 30.42 5.35 11.02
CA ILE A 86 29.82 6.40 10.21
C ILE A 86 30.60 7.70 10.39
N LYS A 87 30.96 8.35 9.29
CA LYS A 87 31.66 9.65 9.24
C LYS A 87 30.64 10.77 9.27
N ILE A 88 30.85 11.72 10.15
CA ILE A 88 30.03 12.91 10.33
C ILE A 88 30.88 14.14 10.03
N ASP A 89 30.52 14.88 8.99
CA ASP A 89 31.30 16.04 8.54
C ASP A 89 30.95 17.32 9.31
N GLN A 90 29.68 17.48 9.71
CA GLN A 90 29.17 18.69 10.38
C GLN A 90 28.42 18.33 11.66
N SER A 91 28.54 19.15 12.69
CA SER A 91 27.74 18.99 13.91
C SER A 91 26.29 19.32 13.62
N SER A 92 25.38 18.40 13.92
CA SER A 92 23.94 18.56 13.74
C SER A 92 23.17 17.49 14.49
N THR A 93 21.86 17.69 14.61
CA THR A 93 20.93 16.58 14.88
C THR A 93 20.61 15.89 13.57
N TYR A 94 20.99 14.63 13.51
CA TYR A 94 20.72 13.75 12.36
C TYR A 94 19.51 12.89 12.63
N THR A 95 18.54 12.89 11.73
CA THR A 95 17.47 11.90 11.71
C THR A 95 17.87 10.76 10.78
N PHE A 96 18.15 9.61 11.35
CA PHE A 96 18.37 8.37 10.60
C PHE A 96 17.04 7.72 10.29
N TYR A 97 16.96 7.09 9.13
CA TYR A 97 15.83 6.22 8.81
C TYR A 97 16.31 4.89 8.25
N THR A 98 15.56 3.85 8.57
CA THR A 98 15.64 2.56 7.94
C THR A 98 14.33 2.25 7.27
N ILE A 99 14.38 1.59 6.11
CA ILE A 99 13.19 0.96 5.53
C ILE A 99 13.50 -0.51 5.49
N SER A 100 12.73 -1.31 6.20
CA SER A 100 12.98 -2.75 6.33
C SER A 100 11.71 -3.57 6.22
N ASP A 101 11.85 -4.69 5.59
CA ASP A 101 10.99 -5.85 5.55
C ASP A 101 11.90 -7.04 5.86
N ASP A 102 11.88 -7.63 7.01
CA ASP A 102 11.12 -7.47 8.25
C ASP A 102 11.78 -6.52 9.27
N GLY A 103 12.23 -7.09 10.40
CA GLY A 103 12.64 -6.38 11.60
C GLY A 103 14.03 -5.77 11.57
N VAL A 104 14.18 -4.59 12.17
CA VAL A 104 15.42 -3.83 12.19
C VAL A 104 15.72 -3.20 13.56
N ARG A 105 16.98 -3.09 13.87
CA ARG A 105 17.52 -2.25 14.96
C ARG A 105 18.72 -1.46 14.45
N LEU A 106 18.79 -0.18 14.81
CA LEU A 106 19.92 0.70 14.48
C LEU A 106 20.52 1.29 15.75
N PHE A 107 21.82 1.12 15.87
CA PHE A 107 22.62 1.68 16.97
C PHE A 107 23.66 2.63 16.39
N ILE A 108 23.71 3.86 16.92
CA ILE A 108 24.73 4.85 16.61
C ILE A 108 25.42 5.23 17.93
N ASN A 109 26.74 5.18 17.95
CA ASN A 109 27.54 5.46 19.17
C ASN A 109 27.04 4.69 20.41
N GLY A 110 26.62 3.44 20.22
CA GLY A 110 26.09 2.56 21.25
C GLY A 110 24.65 2.85 21.68
N GLN A 111 24.01 3.92 21.20
CA GLN A 111 22.60 4.22 21.48
C GLN A 111 21.71 3.51 20.47
N ASN A 112 20.67 2.81 20.93
CA ASN A 112 19.64 2.22 20.08
C ASN A 112 18.65 3.33 19.68
N ILE A 113 18.78 3.83 18.46
CA ILE A 113 17.96 4.93 17.96
C ILE A 113 16.77 4.46 17.12
N ILE A 114 16.81 3.23 16.60
CA ILE A 114 15.67 2.57 15.95
C ILE A 114 15.57 1.15 16.50
N ASN A 115 14.39 0.78 16.98
CA ASN A 115 14.12 -0.56 17.50
C ASN A 115 12.74 -1.04 17.07
N ASN A 116 12.69 -1.73 15.94
CA ASN A 116 11.49 -2.37 15.43
C ASN A 116 11.81 -3.83 15.05
N TRP A 117 11.92 -4.69 16.07
CA TRP A 117 12.31 -6.09 15.94
C TRP A 117 11.09 -7.00 15.88
N GLN A 118 10.31 -6.85 14.83
CA GLN A 118 9.11 -7.64 14.55
C GLN A 118 8.94 -7.88 13.05
N ALA A 119 8.21 -8.92 12.68
CA ALA A 119 7.84 -9.14 11.30
C ALA A 119 6.89 -8.02 10.84
N GLN A 120 7.17 -7.46 9.66
CA GLN A 120 6.45 -6.32 9.10
C GLN A 120 6.72 -6.22 7.60
N PRO A 121 5.77 -5.71 6.80
CA PRO A 121 6.07 -5.31 5.43
C PRO A 121 7.06 -4.14 5.42
N ALA A 122 7.63 -3.83 4.25
CA ALA A 122 8.60 -2.75 4.09
C ALA A 122 8.12 -1.45 4.76
N THR A 123 8.68 -1.14 5.92
CA THR A 123 8.25 -0.06 6.81
C THR A 123 9.40 0.90 7.12
N GLU A 124 9.11 2.19 7.00
CA GLU A 124 10.07 3.23 7.41
C GLU A 124 10.04 3.45 8.92
N ASN A 125 11.22 3.37 9.55
CA ASN A 125 11.43 3.69 10.95
C ASN A 125 12.46 4.83 11.06
N LYS A 126 12.27 5.75 12.00
CA LYS A 126 13.14 6.90 12.21
C LYS A 126 13.66 7.00 13.63
N GLY A 127 14.89 7.51 13.76
CA GLY A 127 15.49 7.83 15.04
C GLY A 127 16.47 8.99 14.91
N ALA A 128 16.45 9.91 15.86
CA ALA A 128 17.30 11.10 15.83
C ALA A 128 18.41 11.02 16.90
N ILE A 129 19.58 11.58 16.56
CA ILE A 129 20.72 11.71 17.46
C ILE A 129 21.54 12.94 17.08
N THR A 130 22.03 13.68 18.08
CA THR A 130 22.95 14.79 17.86
C THR A 130 24.39 14.26 17.86
N LEU A 131 25.13 14.60 16.79
CA LEU A 131 26.50 14.17 16.57
C LEU A 131 27.39 15.35 16.26
N GLU A 132 28.65 15.30 16.72
CA GLU A 132 29.64 16.33 16.44
C GLU A 132 30.34 16.05 15.09
N GLY A 133 30.57 17.11 14.33
CA GLY A 133 31.25 17.05 13.03
C GLY A 133 32.74 16.70 13.12
N ASN A 134 33.29 16.32 11.98
CA ASN A 134 34.67 15.85 11.83
C ASN A 134 35.03 14.65 12.72
N ASN A 135 34.03 13.82 13.04
CA ASN A 135 34.18 12.63 13.86
C ASN A 135 33.63 11.38 13.13
N THR A 136 34.05 10.24 13.65
CA THR A 136 33.46 8.95 13.26
C THR A 136 32.83 8.27 14.48
N TYR A 137 31.68 7.64 14.27
CA TYR A 137 30.95 7.00 15.33
C TYR A 137 30.66 5.54 14.98
N PRO A 138 30.74 4.62 15.95
CA PRO A 138 30.33 3.24 15.73
C PRO A 138 28.88 3.16 15.27
N ILE A 139 28.64 2.38 14.19
CA ILE A 139 27.32 2.06 13.69
C ILE A 139 27.12 0.55 13.68
N VAL A 140 25.98 0.09 14.19
CA VAL A 140 25.55 -1.30 14.14
C VAL A 140 24.11 -1.34 13.64
N ILE A 141 23.87 -2.16 12.62
CA ILE A 141 22.52 -2.45 12.12
C ILE A 141 22.28 -3.95 12.27
N GLU A 142 21.17 -4.31 12.86
CA GLU A 142 20.68 -5.69 12.92
C GLU A 142 19.37 -5.79 12.16
N TYR A 143 19.23 -6.84 11.39
CA TYR A 143 18.10 -7.11 10.52
C TYR A 143 17.75 -8.60 10.57
N PHE A 144 16.48 -8.93 10.49
CA PHE A 144 16.05 -10.29 10.17
C PHE A 144 14.96 -10.29 9.10
N GLU A 145 14.98 -11.36 8.33
CA GLU A 145 13.99 -11.73 7.33
C GLU A 145 13.25 -12.98 7.80
N ASP A 146 11.92 -12.92 7.82
CA ASP A 146 11.07 -14.08 8.11
C ASP A 146 10.70 -14.81 6.82
N SER A 147 9.92 -14.16 5.97
CA SER A 147 9.49 -14.72 4.69
C SER A 147 8.87 -13.64 3.82
N GLY A 148 9.03 -13.79 2.49
CA GLY A 148 8.36 -12.94 1.52
C GLY A 148 9.30 -12.00 0.79
N GLY A 149 9.03 -10.71 0.83
CA GLY A 149 9.90 -9.69 0.25
C GLY A 149 10.94 -9.23 1.26
N GLU A 150 12.17 -9.02 0.83
CA GLU A 150 13.21 -8.47 1.69
C GLU A 150 13.48 -7.00 1.36
N ALA A 151 13.57 -6.16 2.37
CA ALA A 151 13.98 -4.77 2.22
C ALA A 151 14.94 -4.33 3.32
N MET A 152 16.02 -3.65 2.94
CA MET A 152 16.88 -2.96 3.89
C MET A 152 17.51 -1.73 3.25
N ILE A 153 17.03 -0.57 3.64
CA ILE A 153 17.55 0.74 3.23
C ILE A 153 18.00 1.51 4.47
N LEU A 154 19.14 2.16 4.37
CA LEU A 154 19.67 3.06 5.39
C LEU A 154 19.89 4.45 4.82
N GLY A 155 19.29 5.44 5.44
CA GLY A 155 19.45 6.83 5.05
C GLY A 155 19.40 7.80 6.22
N TRP A 156 19.56 9.07 5.92
CA TRP A 156 19.57 10.16 6.89
C TRP A 156 19.11 11.49 6.29
N GLU A 157 18.78 12.40 7.17
CA GLU A 157 18.53 13.81 6.91
C GLU A 157 19.03 14.67 8.08
N SER A 158 19.25 15.95 7.85
CA SER A 158 19.56 16.93 8.89
C SER A 158 19.07 18.31 8.45
N GLU A 159 19.21 19.31 9.28
CA GLU A 159 18.95 20.71 8.90
C GLU A 159 19.81 21.18 7.71
N ASN A 160 20.97 20.54 7.46
CA ASN A 160 21.91 20.89 6.43
C ASN A 160 21.67 20.20 5.07
N PHE A 161 20.84 19.16 5.02
CA PHE A 161 20.50 18.45 3.80
C PHE A 161 19.20 17.66 3.93
N ASN A 162 18.53 17.51 2.79
CA ASN A 162 17.30 16.71 2.69
C ASN A 162 17.60 15.22 2.79
N LYS A 163 16.57 14.44 3.05
CA LYS A 163 16.58 12.99 3.11
C LYS A 163 17.35 12.35 1.93
N LYS A 164 18.36 11.54 2.24
CA LYS A 164 19.19 10.83 1.26
C LYS A 164 19.75 9.53 1.84
N LEU A 165 20.22 8.65 0.95
CA LEU A 165 20.94 7.43 1.36
C LEU A 165 22.26 7.77 2.04
N ILE A 166 22.69 6.85 2.91
CA ILE A 166 24.06 6.80 3.42
C ILE A 166 24.88 5.90 2.52
N THR A 167 25.88 6.46 1.87
CA THR A 167 26.74 5.74 0.92
C THR A 167 28.08 5.35 1.54
N SER A 168 28.90 4.62 0.76
CA SER A 168 30.27 4.26 1.17
C SER A 168 31.22 5.44 1.38
N GLU A 169 30.82 6.66 1.01
CA GLU A 169 31.57 7.89 1.35
C GLU A 169 31.52 8.18 2.85
N ASN A 170 30.38 7.85 3.46
CA ASN A 170 30.14 8.07 4.89
C ASN A 170 30.30 6.79 5.72
N LEU A 171 30.36 5.62 5.12
CA LEU A 171 30.48 4.34 5.81
C LEU A 171 31.86 3.74 5.64
N VAL A 172 32.45 3.29 6.75
CA VAL A 172 33.74 2.57 6.72
C VAL A 172 33.71 1.40 7.68
N THR A 173 34.34 0.30 7.29
CA THR A 173 34.58 -0.83 8.21
C THR A 173 35.57 -0.44 9.30
N ASN A 174 35.65 -1.22 10.39
CA ASN A 174 36.61 -0.98 11.48
C ASN A 174 38.08 -1.08 11.01
N ASP A 175 38.36 -1.70 9.86
CA ASP A 175 39.69 -1.75 9.22
C ASP A 175 39.86 -0.70 8.09
N GLY A 176 38.94 0.28 8.01
CA GLY A 176 39.06 1.46 7.16
C GLY A 176 38.62 1.29 5.71
N LYS A 177 38.01 0.16 5.33
CA LYS A 177 37.50 -0.05 3.95
C LYS A 177 36.14 0.63 3.78
N PRO A 178 35.82 1.18 2.60
CA PRO A 178 34.49 1.76 2.35
C PRO A 178 33.36 0.74 2.51
N GLY A 179 32.30 1.11 3.26
CA GLY A 179 31.12 0.29 3.54
C GLY A 179 31.11 -0.29 4.94
N LEU A 180 30.19 -1.22 5.19
CA LEU A 180 30.01 -1.92 6.46
C LEU A 180 30.33 -3.41 6.33
N LYS A 181 30.84 -4.02 7.39
CA LYS A 181 31.02 -5.47 7.46
C LYS A 181 29.70 -6.15 7.79
N GLY A 182 29.08 -6.80 6.81
CA GLY A 182 27.89 -7.61 6.97
C GLY A 182 28.24 -9.05 7.36
N THR A 183 27.63 -9.53 8.44
CA THR A 183 27.67 -10.95 8.87
C THR A 183 26.26 -11.54 8.69
N TYR A 184 26.11 -12.47 7.75
CA TYR A 184 24.86 -13.06 7.31
C TYR A 184 24.65 -14.42 7.98
N TYR A 185 23.61 -14.55 8.81
CA TYR A 185 23.28 -15.77 9.58
C TYR A 185 22.11 -16.49 8.94
N ARG A 186 22.20 -17.80 8.77
CA ARG A 186 21.11 -18.65 8.23
C ARG A 186 20.06 -19.00 9.31
N ASN A 187 19.64 -18.01 10.08
CA ASN A 187 18.58 -18.03 11.10
C ASN A 187 18.20 -16.60 11.49
N LYS A 188 17.00 -16.39 12.00
CA LYS A 188 16.46 -15.07 12.40
C LYS A 188 17.06 -14.47 13.70
N ALA A 189 17.90 -15.23 14.42
CA ALA A 189 18.30 -14.88 15.78
C ALA A 189 19.73 -14.34 15.89
N LEU A 190 20.40 -14.01 14.78
CA LEU A 190 21.80 -13.56 14.74
C LEU A 190 22.78 -14.55 15.42
N LYS A 191 22.45 -15.85 15.39
CA LYS A 191 23.22 -16.88 16.11
C LYS A 191 24.20 -17.63 15.21
N TYR A 192 25.44 -17.70 15.66
CA TYR A 192 26.45 -18.55 15.04
C TYR A 192 26.05 -20.03 15.11
N SER A 193 26.25 -20.74 14.03
CA SER A 193 26.10 -22.19 13.95
C SER A 193 27.30 -22.83 13.28
N LYS A 194 27.91 -23.84 13.93
CA LYS A 194 29.02 -24.62 13.35
C LYS A 194 28.60 -25.37 12.08
N LYS A 195 27.31 -25.81 12.02
CA LYS A 195 26.74 -26.55 10.87
C LYS A 195 26.38 -25.63 9.71
N LYS A 196 25.98 -24.39 10.02
CA LYS A 196 25.57 -23.36 9.05
C LYS A 196 26.37 -22.09 9.32
N LYS A 197 27.63 -22.06 8.93
CA LYS A 197 28.51 -20.92 9.15
C LYS A 197 27.94 -19.66 8.51
N PRO A 198 28.03 -18.49 9.17
CA PRO A 198 27.64 -17.22 8.57
C PRO A 198 28.56 -16.89 7.38
N VAL A 199 28.01 -16.11 6.45
CA VAL A 199 28.79 -15.51 5.35
C VAL A 199 29.15 -14.09 5.75
N ILE A 200 30.37 -13.67 5.47
CA ILE A 200 30.86 -12.32 5.74
C ILE A 200 31.17 -11.64 4.41
N ARG A 201 30.66 -10.41 4.25
CA ARG A 201 30.97 -9.57 3.10
C ARG A 201 31.04 -8.09 3.53
N ILE A 202 31.63 -7.24 2.70
CA ILE A 202 31.57 -5.78 2.86
C ILE A 202 30.48 -5.25 1.93
N ASP A 203 29.53 -4.56 2.53
CA ASP A 203 28.42 -3.91 1.83
C ASP A 203 28.70 -2.41 1.78
N LYS A 204 28.83 -1.86 0.56
CA LYS A 204 29.21 -0.47 0.36
C LYS A 204 28.09 0.51 0.80
N GLU A 205 26.86 0.06 0.71
CA GLU A 205 25.66 0.78 1.12
C GLU A 205 24.58 -0.24 1.46
N LEU A 206 23.58 0.15 2.26
CA LEU A 206 22.41 -0.64 2.51
C LEU A 206 21.26 -0.02 1.71
N ASN A 207 20.94 -0.65 0.59
CA ASN A 207 19.97 -0.16 -0.37
C ASN A 207 19.46 -1.33 -1.21
N TRP A 208 18.78 -2.26 -0.53
CA TRP A 208 18.25 -3.46 -1.18
C TRP A 208 16.77 -3.60 -0.96
N VAL A 209 16.14 -4.14 -1.96
CA VAL A 209 14.81 -4.70 -1.86
C VAL A 209 14.67 -5.75 -2.93
N THR A 210 14.17 -6.88 -2.52
CA THR A 210 13.78 -7.96 -3.40
C THR A 210 12.34 -8.30 -3.09
N GLY A 211 11.55 -8.66 -4.08
CA GLY A 211 10.13 -8.86 -3.88
C GLY A 211 9.36 -7.53 -3.89
N GLY A 212 8.23 -7.56 -4.50
CA GLY A 212 7.81 -6.33 -5.00
C GLY A 212 6.80 -5.52 -4.27
N GLY A 213 7.13 -4.39 -3.85
CA GLY A 213 6.19 -3.31 -3.76
C GLY A 213 4.95 -3.64 -2.92
N TRP A 214 3.78 -3.26 -3.40
CA TRP A 214 2.49 -3.56 -2.73
C TRP A 214 2.09 -5.07 -2.77
N GLY A 215 3.05 -5.97 -3.00
CA GLY A 215 2.89 -7.41 -2.90
C GLY A 215 2.70 -8.14 -4.24
N ASN A 216 2.52 -7.43 -5.35
CA ASN A 216 2.09 -8.03 -6.63
C ASN A 216 2.98 -7.67 -7.83
N ASN A 217 4.20 -7.19 -7.64
CA ASN A 217 5.08 -6.73 -8.72
C ASN A 217 4.44 -5.64 -9.61
N GLU A 218 3.69 -4.74 -9.00
CA GLU A 218 2.99 -3.65 -9.68
C GLU A 218 3.99 -2.64 -10.27
N ALA A 219 3.63 -2.01 -11.38
CA ALA A 219 4.56 -1.17 -12.16
C ALA A 219 4.48 0.33 -11.85
N GLN A 220 3.43 0.79 -11.15
CA GLN A 220 3.21 2.20 -10.87
C GLN A 220 3.94 2.68 -9.61
N TYR A 221 4.14 3.99 -9.56
CA TYR A 221 4.38 4.76 -8.36
C TYR A 221 3.06 5.39 -7.91
N TYR A 222 2.59 5.13 -6.71
CA TYR A 222 1.41 5.80 -6.17
C TYR A 222 1.77 7.18 -5.64
N THR A 223 0.96 8.17 -5.95
CA THR A 223 1.14 9.57 -5.55
C THR A 223 -0.15 10.16 -4.97
N ASP A 224 -0.02 11.25 -4.23
CA ASP A 224 -1.11 12.16 -3.84
C ASP A 224 -1.22 13.36 -4.80
N ASN A 225 -0.52 13.32 -5.93
CA ASN A 225 -0.51 14.41 -6.90
C ASN A 225 -1.91 14.62 -7.50
N PRO A 226 -2.39 15.87 -7.64
CA PRO A 226 -3.68 16.17 -8.28
C PRO A 226 -3.85 15.63 -9.70
N LYS A 227 -2.75 15.29 -10.40
CA LYS A 227 -2.84 14.56 -11.67
C LYS A 227 -3.42 13.16 -11.49
N ASN A 228 -3.03 12.46 -10.41
CA ASN A 228 -3.41 11.08 -10.14
C ASN A 228 -4.66 10.97 -9.26
N VAL A 229 -4.89 11.94 -8.36
CA VAL A 229 -6.05 11.89 -7.48
C VAL A 229 -6.57 13.28 -7.17
N ARG A 230 -7.86 13.49 -7.35
CA ARG A 230 -8.52 14.79 -7.13
C ARG A 230 -10.02 14.66 -7.02
N VAL A 231 -10.65 15.65 -6.43
CA VAL A 231 -12.09 15.88 -6.56
C VAL A 231 -12.34 16.77 -7.76
N GLN A 232 -13.18 16.32 -8.68
CA GLN A 232 -13.54 17.05 -9.88
C GLN A 232 -14.99 16.76 -10.27
N ASN A 233 -15.78 17.81 -10.46
CA ASN A 233 -17.19 17.73 -10.87
C ASN A 233 -18.05 16.85 -9.93
N GLY A 234 -17.83 16.95 -8.61
CA GLY A 234 -18.55 16.18 -7.61
C GLY A 234 -18.21 14.69 -7.63
N ARG A 235 -16.97 14.33 -7.93
CA ARG A 235 -16.46 12.96 -7.97
C ARG A 235 -15.02 12.90 -7.49
N LEU A 236 -14.66 11.81 -6.84
CA LEU A 236 -13.26 11.42 -6.68
C LEU A 236 -12.80 10.80 -8.01
N ILE A 237 -11.69 11.32 -8.53
CA ILE A 237 -11.00 10.80 -9.70
C ILE A 237 -9.69 10.17 -9.25
N ILE A 238 -9.51 8.90 -9.56
CA ILE A 238 -8.20 8.23 -9.48
C ILE A 238 -7.77 7.99 -10.93
N GLU A 239 -6.63 8.55 -11.33
CA GLU A 239 -6.16 8.53 -12.72
C GLU A 239 -4.77 7.92 -12.82
N ALA A 240 -4.68 6.87 -13.62
CA ALA A 240 -3.43 6.20 -13.95
C ALA A 240 -2.81 6.85 -15.19
N LEU A 241 -1.54 7.22 -15.09
CA LEU A 241 -0.80 7.92 -16.14
C LEU A 241 0.41 7.09 -16.57
N LYS A 242 0.78 7.23 -17.85
CA LYS A 242 2.10 6.82 -18.33
C LYS A 242 3.01 8.02 -18.25
N GLU A 243 3.88 8.04 -17.28
CA GLU A 243 4.92 9.07 -17.11
C GLU A 243 6.10 8.49 -16.33
N ASP A 244 7.29 8.99 -16.64
CA ASP A 244 8.49 8.66 -15.87
C ASP A 244 8.45 9.38 -14.52
N PHE A 245 8.36 8.64 -13.42
CA PHE A 245 8.29 9.19 -12.08
C PHE A 245 9.04 8.32 -11.09
N TYR A 246 10.10 8.85 -10.47
CA TYR A 246 10.98 8.12 -9.56
C TYR A 246 11.30 6.69 -10.00
N GLY A 247 11.48 6.56 -11.35
CA GLY A 247 11.88 5.34 -12.02
C GLY A 247 10.78 4.35 -12.31
N SER A 248 9.58 4.54 -11.87
CA SER A 248 8.40 3.90 -12.44
C SER A 248 8.07 4.53 -13.79
N LYS A 249 7.47 3.73 -14.69
CA LYS A 249 6.98 4.19 -15.98
C LYS A 249 5.54 4.65 -15.95
N TYR A 250 4.91 4.51 -14.79
CA TYR A 250 3.50 4.84 -14.55
C TYR A 250 3.34 5.46 -13.18
N THR A 251 2.35 6.35 -13.08
CA THR A 251 1.86 6.86 -11.80
C THR A 251 0.38 6.56 -11.66
N SER A 252 -0.07 6.43 -10.42
CA SER A 252 -1.47 6.25 -10.06
C SER A 252 -1.70 6.77 -8.64
N SER A 253 -2.84 6.47 -8.03
CA SER A 253 -3.06 6.74 -6.62
C SER A 253 -3.71 5.56 -5.90
N ARG A 254 -3.36 5.43 -4.62
CA ARG A 254 -3.95 4.52 -3.65
C ARG A 254 -4.35 5.34 -2.43
N ILE A 255 -5.65 5.51 -2.26
CA ILE A 255 -6.26 6.31 -1.20
C ILE A 255 -7.00 5.39 -0.24
N LYS A 256 -6.91 5.67 1.06
CA LYS A 256 -7.56 4.86 2.08
C LYS A 256 -8.26 5.70 3.14
N THR A 257 -9.31 5.14 3.72
CA THR A 257 -10.04 5.78 4.81
C THR A 257 -9.18 5.85 6.07
N LYS A 258 -9.15 7.01 6.75
CA LYS A 258 -8.56 7.14 8.10
C LYS A 258 -9.41 6.47 9.16
N LYS A 259 -10.73 6.48 8.96
CA LYS A 259 -11.68 5.79 9.82
C LYS A 259 -11.74 4.31 9.45
N SER A 260 -11.95 3.48 10.43
CA SER A 260 -12.15 2.04 10.27
C SER A 260 -13.45 1.60 10.96
N TRP A 261 -14.03 0.54 10.46
CA TRP A 261 -15.30 0.01 10.95
C TRP A 261 -15.21 -1.49 11.14
N LYS A 262 -15.93 -1.97 12.13
CA LYS A 262 -16.23 -3.38 12.29
C LYS A 262 -17.71 -3.57 11.97
N TYR A 263 -17.97 -4.33 10.91
CA TYR A 263 -19.31 -4.59 10.39
C TYR A 263 -20.00 -3.37 9.80
N GLY A 264 -20.92 -3.60 8.91
CA GLY A 264 -21.69 -2.57 8.24
C GLY A 264 -22.03 -2.89 6.81
N ARG A 265 -22.64 -1.91 6.14
CA ARG A 265 -22.81 -1.86 4.69
C ARG A 265 -21.91 -0.74 4.16
N PHE A 266 -21.08 -1.05 3.19
CA PHE A 266 -20.12 -0.14 2.55
C PHE A 266 -20.46 -0.09 1.08
N GLU A 267 -20.62 1.10 0.54
CA GLU A 267 -21.10 1.31 -0.82
C GLU A 267 -20.26 2.37 -1.53
N ILE A 268 -19.79 2.05 -2.71
CA ILE A 268 -19.28 3.04 -3.66
C ILE A 268 -20.10 2.98 -4.95
N ARG A 269 -20.30 4.15 -5.56
CA ARG A 269 -20.82 4.24 -6.91
C ARG A 269 -19.68 4.67 -7.83
N ALA A 270 -19.25 3.76 -8.71
CA ALA A 270 -18.02 3.94 -9.47
C ALA A 270 -18.16 3.52 -10.93
N LYS A 271 -17.36 4.17 -11.79
CA LYS A 271 -17.06 3.78 -13.15
C LYS A 271 -15.58 3.41 -13.24
N LEU A 272 -15.28 2.23 -13.75
CA LEU A 272 -13.95 1.63 -13.70
C LEU A 272 -13.06 2.08 -14.87
N PRO A 273 -11.72 1.98 -14.72
CA PRO A 273 -10.78 2.29 -15.80
C PRO A 273 -10.85 1.23 -16.90
N LYS A 274 -10.39 1.62 -18.09
CA LYS A 274 -10.20 0.73 -19.25
C LYS A 274 -8.73 0.43 -19.45
N GLY A 275 -8.47 -0.63 -20.21
CA GLY A 275 -7.20 -0.88 -20.88
C GLY A 275 -6.36 -1.97 -20.24
N ILE A 276 -5.70 -2.74 -21.10
CA ILE A 276 -4.82 -3.84 -20.70
C ILE A 276 -3.70 -3.31 -19.81
N GLY A 277 -3.50 -3.96 -18.69
CA GLY A 277 -2.50 -3.58 -17.69
C GLY A 277 -3.07 -2.79 -16.51
N THR A 278 -4.36 -2.40 -16.51
CA THR A 278 -5.00 -1.80 -15.33
C THR A 278 -5.54 -2.88 -14.38
N TRP A 279 -5.51 -2.56 -13.08
CA TRP A 279 -6.08 -3.38 -12.02
C TRP A 279 -6.69 -2.44 -10.97
N ALA A 280 -7.98 -2.21 -11.09
CA ALA A 280 -8.73 -1.35 -10.18
C ALA A 280 -9.34 -2.14 -9.03
N ALA A 281 -9.36 -1.58 -7.82
CA ALA A 281 -9.90 -2.24 -6.65
C ALA A 281 -10.62 -1.29 -5.68
N PHE A 282 -11.67 -1.84 -5.04
CA PHE A 282 -12.27 -1.39 -3.80
C PHE A 282 -12.22 -2.54 -2.80
N TRP A 283 -11.44 -2.39 -1.76
CA TRP A 283 -11.09 -3.47 -0.85
C TRP A 283 -10.78 -2.99 0.55
N GLY A 284 -10.60 -3.88 1.50
CA GLY A 284 -10.36 -3.55 2.89
C GLY A 284 -9.30 -4.40 3.56
N LEU A 285 -8.50 -3.75 4.40
CA LEU A 285 -7.51 -4.39 5.26
C LEU A 285 -7.80 -4.13 6.73
N PRO A 286 -7.39 -5.06 7.62
CA PRO A 286 -7.52 -4.87 9.06
C PRO A 286 -6.70 -3.68 9.54
N THR A 287 -7.17 -3.02 10.60
CA THR A 287 -6.49 -1.86 11.18
C THR A 287 -5.52 -2.24 12.29
N GLU A 288 -5.85 -3.28 13.07
CA GLU A 288 -5.09 -3.67 14.25
C GLU A 288 -4.28 -4.96 14.08
N TRP A 289 -4.50 -5.68 12.97
CA TRP A 289 -3.78 -6.92 12.64
C TRP A 289 -3.81 -7.95 13.79
N LYS A 290 -4.99 -8.17 14.37
CA LYS A 290 -5.25 -8.99 15.56
C LYS A 290 -4.64 -10.39 15.50
N TYR A 291 -4.62 -11.01 14.32
CA TYR A 291 -4.15 -12.38 14.10
C TYR A 291 -2.75 -12.44 13.48
N GLY A 292 -2.08 -11.28 13.34
CA GLY A 292 -0.77 -11.15 12.68
C GLY A 292 -0.86 -10.56 11.27
N ASN A 293 0.29 -10.43 10.63
CA ASN A 293 0.41 -9.84 9.29
C ASN A 293 -0.41 -10.61 8.24
N TRP A 294 -0.57 -9.98 7.08
CA TRP A 294 -1.21 -10.60 5.92
C TRP A 294 -0.62 -11.99 5.63
N PRO A 295 -1.45 -13.01 5.34
CA PRO A 295 -2.92 -12.98 5.22
C PRO A 295 -3.68 -13.33 6.51
N ASN A 296 -3.01 -13.39 7.69
CA ASN A 296 -3.56 -13.92 8.93
C ASN A 296 -4.78 -13.13 9.43
N SER A 297 -4.71 -11.80 9.37
CA SER A 297 -5.80 -10.93 9.82
C SER A 297 -6.84 -10.65 8.74
N GLY A 298 -6.71 -11.27 7.57
CA GLY A 298 -7.70 -11.23 6.50
C GLY A 298 -7.58 -10.03 5.56
N GLU A 299 -8.30 -10.13 4.43
CA GLU A 299 -8.53 -9.10 3.43
C GLU A 299 -9.92 -9.30 2.83
N ILE A 300 -10.63 -8.24 2.52
CA ILE A 300 -11.96 -8.28 1.90
C ILE A 300 -11.92 -7.47 0.61
N ASP A 301 -12.05 -8.15 -0.54
CA ASP A 301 -12.09 -7.53 -1.86
C ASP A 301 -13.53 -7.43 -2.32
N VAL A 302 -14.07 -6.22 -2.23
CA VAL A 302 -15.46 -5.94 -2.65
C VAL A 302 -15.55 -5.95 -4.17
N LEU A 303 -14.53 -5.38 -4.79
CA LEU A 303 -14.42 -5.21 -6.24
C LEU A 303 -12.96 -5.28 -6.64
N GLU A 304 -12.65 -6.17 -7.57
CA GLU A 304 -11.42 -6.13 -8.36
C GLU A 304 -11.77 -6.26 -9.85
N HIS A 305 -11.06 -5.49 -10.68
CA HIS A 305 -11.25 -5.48 -12.14
C HIS A 305 -9.91 -5.33 -12.84
N VAL A 306 -9.60 -6.26 -13.75
CA VAL A 306 -8.41 -6.21 -14.60
C VAL A 306 -8.79 -5.84 -16.04
N GLY A 307 -8.07 -4.89 -16.62
CA GLY A 307 -8.43 -4.32 -17.92
C GLY A 307 -8.29 -5.26 -19.12
N PHE A 308 -7.61 -6.39 -18.99
CA PHE A 308 -7.55 -7.40 -20.06
C PHE A 308 -8.77 -8.33 -20.08
N GLU A 309 -9.63 -8.29 -19.06
CA GLU A 309 -10.90 -9.00 -18.97
C GLU A 309 -12.03 -8.01 -18.67
N GLU A 310 -12.18 -7.02 -19.54
CA GLU A 310 -13.18 -5.96 -19.37
C GLU A 310 -14.58 -6.54 -19.12
N GLY A 311 -15.22 -6.06 -18.05
CA GLY A 311 -16.53 -6.53 -17.62
C GLY A 311 -16.53 -7.75 -16.71
N HIS A 312 -15.40 -8.34 -16.38
CA HIS A 312 -15.27 -9.35 -15.33
C HIS A 312 -14.95 -8.67 -14.01
N ILE A 313 -15.80 -8.87 -13.03
CA ILE A 313 -15.61 -8.38 -11.67
C ILE A 313 -15.34 -9.55 -10.76
N VAL A 314 -14.35 -9.40 -9.90
CA VAL A 314 -13.99 -10.37 -8.86
C VAL A 314 -14.31 -9.79 -7.50
N SER A 315 -14.90 -10.61 -6.65
CA SER A 315 -14.99 -10.37 -5.21
C SER A 315 -14.38 -11.57 -4.50
N SER A 316 -13.58 -11.30 -3.46
CA SER A 316 -12.89 -12.35 -2.73
C SER A 316 -12.68 -12.00 -1.26
N VAL A 317 -12.26 -13.00 -0.50
CA VAL A 317 -11.68 -12.84 0.83
C VAL A 317 -10.38 -13.64 0.89
N HIS A 318 -9.38 -13.08 1.55
CA HIS A 318 -8.12 -13.77 1.83
C HIS A 318 -7.96 -14.00 3.34
N ASN A 319 -7.40 -15.13 3.70
CA ASN A 319 -7.09 -15.52 5.07
C ASN A 319 -5.94 -16.54 5.08
N ILE A 320 -5.41 -16.90 6.24
CA ILE A 320 -4.24 -17.80 6.31
C ILE A 320 -4.54 -19.20 5.74
N ALA A 321 -5.77 -19.68 5.84
CA ALA A 321 -6.14 -20.98 5.27
C ALA A 321 -6.13 -20.97 3.73
N HIS A 322 -6.40 -19.79 3.13
CA HIS A 322 -6.44 -19.62 1.68
C HIS A 322 -6.18 -18.15 1.30
N HIS A 323 -5.15 -17.92 0.52
CA HIS A 323 -4.79 -16.60 -0.03
C HIS A 323 -4.08 -16.78 -1.37
N GLY A 324 -4.21 -15.79 -2.24
CA GLY A 324 -3.57 -15.76 -3.55
C GLY A 324 -4.05 -16.82 -4.56
N ASP A 325 -4.96 -17.71 -4.17
CA ASP A 325 -5.54 -18.74 -5.05
C ASP A 325 -6.96 -18.35 -5.46
N LEU A 326 -7.08 -17.71 -6.60
CA LEU A 326 -8.36 -17.27 -7.16
C LEU A 326 -9.20 -18.43 -7.74
N SER A 327 -8.70 -19.66 -7.75
CA SER A 327 -9.45 -20.83 -8.21
C SER A 327 -10.47 -21.33 -7.17
N ARG A 328 -10.39 -20.87 -5.94
CA ARG A 328 -11.26 -21.28 -4.83
C ARG A 328 -12.62 -20.60 -4.89
N SER A 329 -13.62 -21.31 -5.40
CA SER A 329 -14.99 -20.81 -5.58
C SER A 329 -15.74 -20.49 -4.28
N ASP A 330 -15.26 -20.98 -3.13
CA ASP A 330 -15.80 -20.68 -1.80
C ASP A 330 -15.29 -19.36 -1.22
N GLN A 331 -14.19 -18.81 -1.75
CA GLN A 331 -13.58 -17.57 -1.29
C GLN A 331 -13.43 -16.50 -2.38
N THR A 332 -13.70 -16.86 -3.62
CA THR A 332 -13.58 -15.97 -4.77
C THR A 332 -14.75 -16.19 -5.72
N LYS A 333 -15.30 -15.10 -6.24
CA LYS A 333 -16.34 -15.15 -7.26
C LYS A 333 -16.04 -14.23 -8.42
N TYR A 334 -16.06 -14.79 -9.61
CA TYR A 334 -16.03 -14.07 -10.89
C TYR A 334 -17.44 -13.87 -11.41
N VAL A 335 -17.78 -12.64 -11.78
CA VAL A 335 -19.06 -12.33 -12.40
C VAL A 335 -18.87 -11.42 -13.61
N ILE A 336 -19.73 -11.59 -14.60
CA ILE A 336 -19.78 -10.70 -15.75
C ILE A 336 -20.73 -9.54 -15.45
N ALA A 337 -20.20 -8.32 -15.40
CA ALA A 337 -20.96 -7.10 -15.25
C ALA A 337 -20.69 -6.21 -16.48
N LYS A 338 -21.67 -6.12 -17.36
CA LYS A 338 -21.55 -5.35 -18.61
C LYS A 338 -21.43 -3.85 -18.29
N ASN A 339 -20.66 -3.14 -19.13
CA ASN A 339 -20.53 -1.69 -19.12
C ASN A 339 -19.87 -1.05 -17.88
N VAL A 340 -19.18 -1.80 -17.05
CA VAL A 340 -18.53 -1.26 -15.82
C VAL A 340 -17.53 -0.13 -16.09
N VAL A 341 -16.93 -0.12 -17.28
CA VAL A 341 -15.98 0.92 -17.73
C VAL A 341 -16.66 2.09 -18.45
N ASN A 342 -17.94 1.95 -18.83
CA ASN A 342 -18.69 2.97 -19.57
C ASN A 342 -19.82 3.60 -18.74
N SER A 343 -20.23 2.95 -17.65
CA SER A 343 -21.34 3.38 -16.78
C SER A 343 -20.97 3.28 -15.32
N PHE A 344 -21.60 4.11 -14.50
CA PHE A 344 -21.51 3.97 -13.04
C PHE A 344 -22.34 2.78 -12.58
N ASN A 345 -21.77 2.02 -11.66
CA ASN A 345 -22.41 0.91 -10.99
C ASN A 345 -22.21 1.04 -9.49
N ASP A 346 -23.13 0.49 -8.70
CA ASP A 346 -23.03 0.44 -7.26
C ASP A 346 -22.35 -0.85 -6.85
N TYR A 347 -21.25 -0.74 -6.11
CA TYR A 347 -20.48 -1.85 -5.55
C TYR A 347 -20.63 -1.81 -4.04
N VAL A 348 -21.15 -2.90 -3.48
CA VAL A 348 -21.60 -2.93 -2.09
C VAL A 348 -21.02 -4.12 -1.36
N LEU A 349 -20.55 -3.89 -0.15
CA LEU A 349 -20.22 -4.89 0.86
C LEU A 349 -21.27 -4.81 1.98
N GLU A 350 -21.89 -5.93 2.31
CA GLU A 350 -22.58 -6.14 3.59
C GLU A 350 -21.80 -7.16 4.40
N TRP A 351 -21.37 -6.76 5.59
CA TRP A 351 -20.52 -7.56 6.45
C TRP A 351 -21.00 -7.47 7.91
N ASP A 352 -21.25 -8.62 8.49
CA ASP A 352 -21.61 -8.76 9.91
C ASP A 352 -20.86 -9.94 10.56
N GLU A 353 -21.23 -10.32 11.79
CA GLU A 353 -20.57 -11.39 12.53
C GLU A 353 -20.83 -12.79 11.95
N LYS A 354 -21.72 -12.91 10.96
CA LYS A 354 -22.16 -14.20 10.39
C LYS A 354 -21.71 -14.40 8.95
N GLU A 355 -21.60 -13.31 8.18
CA GLU A 355 -21.33 -13.43 6.74
C GLU A 355 -20.76 -12.15 6.13
N ILE A 356 -20.07 -12.30 5.02
CA ILE A 356 -19.64 -11.26 4.10
C ILE A 356 -20.41 -11.47 2.79
N LYS A 357 -21.05 -10.42 2.30
CA LYS A 357 -21.76 -10.41 1.02
C LYS A 357 -21.32 -9.24 0.17
N THR A 358 -21.13 -9.45 -1.12
CA THR A 358 -20.93 -8.35 -2.05
C THR A 358 -22.00 -8.31 -3.13
N PHE A 359 -22.30 -7.10 -3.61
CA PHE A 359 -23.35 -6.86 -4.60
C PHE A 359 -22.86 -5.91 -5.67
N ILE A 360 -23.43 -6.05 -6.88
CA ILE A 360 -23.35 -5.05 -7.95
C ILE A 360 -24.77 -4.68 -8.36
N ASN A 361 -25.13 -3.38 -8.26
CA ASN A 361 -26.48 -2.89 -8.59
C ASN A 361 -27.56 -3.76 -7.91
N ASP A 362 -27.49 -3.93 -6.61
CA ASP A 362 -28.40 -4.74 -5.78
C ASP A 362 -28.39 -6.26 -6.05
N LYS A 363 -27.62 -6.73 -7.03
CA LYS A 363 -27.51 -8.15 -7.32
C LYS A 363 -26.39 -8.77 -6.49
N LEU A 364 -26.73 -9.74 -5.62
CA LEU A 364 -25.75 -10.53 -4.88
C LEU A 364 -24.81 -11.26 -5.86
N ILE A 365 -23.50 -11.07 -5.66
CA ILE A 365 -22.46 -11.70 -6.49
C ILE A 365 -21.58 -12.67 -5.71
N PHE A 366 -21.34 -12.40 -4.44
CA PHE A 366 -20.49 -13.23 -3.59
C PHE A 366 -21.08 -13.32 -2.17
N SER A 367 -20.93 -14.46 -1.53
CA SER A 367 -21.30 -14.70 -0.13
C SER A 367 -20.29 -15.64 0.51
N TYR A 368 -19.74 -15.21 1.63
CA TYR A 368 -18.81 -16.00 2.46
C TYR A 368 -19.36 -16.09 3.88
N PRO A 369 -20.01 -17.22 4.25
CA PRO A 369 -20.60 -17.42 5.56
C PRO A 369 -19.55 -17.91 6.57
N LYS A 370 -19.66 -17.47 7.82
CA LYS A 370 -18.79 -17.89 8.92
C LYS A 370 -18.92 -19.39 9.26
N ASN A 371 -20.14 -19.92 9.31
CA ASN A 371 -20.42 -21.37 9.51
C ASN A 371 -19.58 -22.05 10.62
N ASN A 372 -19.39 -21.38 11.77
CA ASN A 372 -18.54 -21.85 12.88
C ASN A 372 -17.06 -22.09 12.49
N GLN A 373 -16.58 -21.45 11.43
CA GLN A 373 -15.18 -21.54 11.01
C GLN A 373 -14.27 -20.93 12.06
N PRO A 374 -13.04 -21.49 12.27
CA PRO A 374 -12.04 -20.91 13.15
C PRO A 374 -11.46 -19.62 12.56
N TRP A 375 -10.69 -18.89 13.36
CA TRP A 375 -10.11 -17.59 12.95
C TRP A 375 -9.20 -17.70 11.70
N GLU A 376 -8.56 -18.84 11.48
CA GLU A 376 -7.73 -19.08 10.29
C GLU A 376 -8.51 -18.97 8.98
N ARG A 377 -9.84 -19.14 9.06
CA ARG A 377 -10.75 -18.96 7.94
C ARG A 377 -11.66 -17.74 8.08
N TRP A 378 -11.90 -17.29 9.31
CA TRP A 378 -12.76 -16.15 9.60
C TRP A 378 -12.05 -15.11 10.51
N PRO A 379 -11.03 -14.41 10.02
CA PRO A 379 -10.38 -13.34 10.79
C PRO A 379 -11.14 -11.99 10.72
N PHE A 380 -12.33 -11.96 10.15
CA PHE A 380 -13.12 -10.76 9.85
C PHE A 380 -13.94 -10.30 11.06
N ASP A 381 -13.34 -10.25 12.25
CA ASP A 381 -13.99 -9.84 13.51
C ASP A 381 -13.28 -8.65 14.19
N GLU A 382 -12.49 -7.92 13.43
CA GLU A 382 -11.84 -6.67 13.83
C GLU A 382 -12.26 -5.49 12.96
N LYS A 383 -11.67 -4.31 13.16
CA LYS A 383 -11.96 -3.14 12.33
C LYS A 383 -11.13 -3.17 11.04
N PHE A 384 -11.75 -2.85 9.94
CA PHE A 384 -11.13 -2.69 8.64
C PHE A 384 -11.20 -1.23 8.17
N HIS A 385 -10.15 -0.76 7.53
CA HIS A 385 -10.14 0.44 6.72
C HIS A 385 -10.26 0.05 5.24
N PHE A 386 -10.78 0.94 4.42
CA PHE A 386 -11.04 0.66 3.01
C PHE A 386 -10.12 1.43 2.09
N ILE A 387 -9.78 0.81 0.99
CA ILE A 387 -8.77 1.25 0.02
C ILE A 387 -9.41 1.32 -1.37
N LEU A 388 -9.05 2.36 -2.12
CA LEU A 388 -9.43 2.58 -3.51
C LEU A 388 -8.15 2.86 -4.30
N ASN A 389 -7.91 2.11 -5.38
CA ASN A 389 -6.72 2.31 -6.20
C ASN A 389 -6.90 1.81 -7.63
N ILE A 390 -5.97 2.22 -8.49
CA ILE A 390 -5.70 1.56 -9.77
C ILE A 390 -4.25 1.11 -9.73
N ALA A 391 -3.99 -0.19 -9.62
CA ALA A 391 -2.68 -0.76 -9.86
C ALA A 391 -2.41 -0.88 -11.36
N ILE A 392 -1.15 -0.94 -11.77
CA ILE A 392 -0.74 -1.09 -13.17
C ILE A 392 0.23 -2.26 -13.26
N GLY A 393 -0.04 -3.18 -14.19
CA GLY A 393 0.74 -4.40 -14.30
C GLY A 393 0.48 -5.35 -13.14
N GLY A 394 1.55 -5.81 -12.50
CA GLY A 394 1.46 -6.78 -11.43
C GLY A 394 1.23 -8.22 -11.90
N ASN A 395 1.20 -9.15 -10.93
CA ASN A 395 1.09 -10.57 -11.21
C ASN A 395 -0.24 -10.94 -11.89
N TRP A 396 -1.29 -10.18 -11.64
CA TRP A 396 -2.59 -10.41 -12.27
C TRP A 396 -2.93 -9.36 -13.33
N GLY A 397 -3.00 -8.06 -12.99
CA GLY A 397 -3.30 -7.01 -13.94
C GLY A 397 -2.37 -6.98 -15.16
N GLY A 398 -1.11 -7.44 -14.99
CA GLY A 398 -0.08 -7.53 -16.01
C GLY A 398 -0.01 -8.85 -16.78
N MET A 399 -0.89 -9.83 -16.56
CA MET A 399 -0.82 -11.17 -17.21
C MET A 399 -0.86 -11.13 -18.73
N LYS A 400 -1.45 -10.09 -19.33
CA LYS A 400 -1.48 -9.86 -20.78
C LYS A 400 -0.59 -8.69 -21.22
N GLY A 401 0.38 -8.30 -20.36
CA GLY A 401 1.21 -7.12 -20.56
C GLY A 401 0.52 -5.84 -20.13
N ILE A 402 1.11 -4.71 -20.53
CA ILE A 402 0.58 -3.36 -20.31
C ILE A 402 0.51 -2.66 -21.67
N ASP A 403 -0.67 -2.20 -22.05
CA ASP A 403 -0.86 -1.41 -23.25
C ASP A 403 -0.64 0.08 -22.92
N ASP A 404 0.52 0.59 -23.31
CA ASP A 404 0.89 1.99 -23.11
C ASP A 404 -0.11 3.00 -23.70
N THR A 405 -0.85 2.62 -24.73
CA THR A 405 -1.83 3.48 -25.39
C THR A 405 -3.14 3.61 -24.61
N ALA A 406 -3.34 2.76 -23.60
CA ALA A 406 -4.50 2.80 -22.72
C ALA A 406 -4.46 3.97 -21.72
N PHE A 407 -3.30 4.60 -21.55
CA PHE A 407 -3.11 5.70 -20.57
C PHE A 407 -3.17 7.08 -21.25
N PRO A 408 -3.79 8.10 -20.62
CA PRO A 408 -4.37 8.07 -19.27
C PRO A 408 -5.70 7.31 -19.20
N THR A 409 -5.93 6.66 -18.05
CA THR A 409 -7.21 6.00 -17.75
C THR A 409 -7.59 6.23 -16.29
N LYS A 410 -8.89 6.20 -15.98
CA LYS A 410 -9.33 6.61 -14.65
C LYS A 410 -10.49 5.78 -14.09
N MET A 411 -10.55 5.72 -12.78
CA MET A 411 -11.72 5.36 -12.00
C MET A 411 -12.40 6.63 -11.50
N GLU A 412 -13.69 6.74 -11.71
CA GLU A 412 -14.51 7.87 -11.25
C GLU A 412 -15.47 7.36 -10.17
N ILE A 413 -15.53 8.02 -9.02
CA ILE A 413 -16.34 7.58 -7.87
C ILE A 413 -17.23 8.74 -7.45
N GLU A 414 -18.58 8.50 -7.42
CA GLU A 414 -19.57 9.53 -7.07
C GLU A 414 -19.72 9.68 -5.56
N HIS A 415 -19.65 8.58 -4.83
CA HIS A 415 -19.70 8.61 -3.35
C HIS A 415 -19.06 7.36 -2.74
N PHE A 416 -18.72 7.49 -1.44
CA PHE A 416 -18.50 6.36 -0.56
C PHE A 416 -19.38 6.53 0.67
N LYS A 417 -20.25 5.56 0.92
CA LYS A 417 -21.23 5.55 2.02
C LYS A 417 -21.02 4.36 2.94
N VAL A 418 -21.19 4.59 4.24
CA VAL A 418 -21.10 3.55 5.27
C VAL A 418 -22.36 3.59 6.13
N TYR A 419 -22.96 2.43 6.26
CA TYR A 419 -24.19 2.25 7.03
C TYR A 419 -23.97 1.23 8.15
N LYS A 420 -24.68 1.42 9.26
CA LYS A 420 -24.85 0.43 10.32
C LYS A 420 -26.23 -0.19 10.26
N LYS A 421 -26.33 -1.46 10.68
CA LYS A 421 -27.62 -2.12 10.83
C LYS A 421 -28.41 -1.45 11.96
N LYS A 422 -29.67 -1.11 11.71
CA LYS A 422 -30.57 -0.61 12.74
C LYS A 422 -30.82 -1.74 13.76
N THR A 423 -30.69 -1.41 15.04
CA THR A 423 -30.98 -2.31 16.16
C THR A 423 -32.49 -2.41 16.40
#